data_a064b7a8f2130feb3518970524d78163
#
_entry.id   a064b7a8f2130feb3518970524d78163
#
_cell.length_a   1.000
_cell.length_b   1.000
_cell.length_c   1.000
_cell.angle_alpha   90.00
_cell.angle_beta   90.00
_cell.angle_gamma   90.00
#
_symmetry.space_group_name_H-M   'P 1'
#
loop_
_entity.id
_entity.type
_entity.pdbx_description
1 polymer ?
#
loop_
_entity_poly.entity_id
_entity_poly.type
_entity_poly.pdbx_seq_one_letter_code
_entity_poly.pdbx_strand_id
1 'polypeptide(L)' 'MDLWEAVKALQEGFRVASVDWQEGLYIYLDSEGCFRTEDNKLYTLSTKEREWIVFDEKGVVYALDNNLNFIIEVG' A
#
# COMPACT_ATOMS: atom_id res chain seq x y z
N MET A 1 -9.33 3.51 -0.50
CA MET A 1 -9.00 2.12 -0.90
C MET A 1 -9.12 1.24 0.32
N ASP A 2 -9.83 0.13 0.23
CA ASP A 2 -10.01 -0.76 1.37
C ASP A 2 -8.82 -1.71 1.56
N LEU A 3 -8.87 -2.52 2.61
CA LEU A 3 -7.77 -3.42 2.96
C LEU A 3 -7.47 -4.44 1.85
N TRP A 4 -8.51 -4.97 1.21
CA TRP A 4 -8.32 -5.97 0.16
C TRP A 4 -7.64 -5.40 -1.07
N GLU A 5 -7.98 -4.17 -1.43
CA GLU A 5 -7.33 -3.46 -2.52
C GLU A 5 -5.88 -3.16 -2.17
N ALA A 6 -5.61 -2.80 -0.91
CA ALA A 6 -4.24 -2.58 -0.44
C ALA A 6 -3.41 -3.88 -0.52
N VAL A 7 -3.99 -5.02 -0.11
CA VAL A 7 -3.31 -6.31 -0.19
C VAL A 7 -3.00 -6.67 -1.65
N LYS A 8 -3.94 -6.43 -2.55
CA LYS A 8 -3.71 -6.67 -3.98
C LYS A 8 -2.55 -5.82 -4.49
N ALA A 9 -2.50 -4.55 -4.09
CA ALA A 9 -1.42 -3.66 -4.48
C ALA A 9 -0.07 -4.16 -3.97
N LEU A 10 -0.02 -4.62 -2.73
CA LEU A 10 1.20 -5.19 -2.15
C LEU A 10 1.69 -6.41 -2.94
N GLN A 11 0.77 -7.26 -3.37
CA GLN A 11 1.10 -8.44 -4.17
C GLN A 11 1.64 -8.08 -5.54
N GLU A 12 1.31 -6.91 -6.05
CA GLU A 12 1.82 -6.42 -7.33
C GLU A 12 3.11 -5.62 -7.22
N GLY A 13 3.65 -5.50 -6.01
CA GLY A 13 4.93 -4.85 -5.78
C GLY A 13 4.84 -3.38 -5.39
N PHE A 14 3.65 -2.87 -5.14
CA PHE A 14 3.46 -1.50 -4.69
C PHE A 14 3.70 -1.37 -3.19
N ARG A 15 3.87 -0.14 -2.74
CA ARG A 15 3.90 0.23 -1.33
C ARG A 15 2.53 0.78 -0.95
N VAL A 16 2.11 0.52 0.28
CA VAL A 16 0.85 1.07 0.79
C VAL A 16 1.08 1.71 2.15
N ALA A 17 0.25 2.70 2.45
CA ALA A 17 0.26 3.38 3.74
C ALA A 17 -1.16 3.77 4.11
N SER A 18 -1.45 3.83 5.41
CA SER A 18 -2.70 4.40 5.86
C SER A 18 -2.66 5.92 5.73
N VAL A 19 -3.77 6.54 5.37
CA VAL A 19 -3.88 8.00 5.29
C VAL A 19 -3.63 8.65 6.66
N ASP A 20 -3.82 7.90 7.74
CA ASP A 20 -3.65 8.40 9.11
C ASP A 20 -2.22 8.31 9.61
N TRP A 21 -1.34 7.68 8.84
CA TRP A 21 0.07 7.54 9.23
C TRP A 21 0.85 8.81 8.90
N GLN A 22 1.95 9.01 9.63
CA GLN A 22 2.88 10.07 9.32
C GLN A 22 3.49 9.86 7.94
N GLU A 23 3.80 10.96 7.28
CA GLU A 23 4.50 10.93 6.00
C GLU A 23 5.81 10.16 6.12
N GLY A 24 6.09 9.33 5.12
CA GLY A 24 7.29 8.51 5.08
C GLY A 24 7.10 7.09 5.62
N LEU A 25 5.97 6.81 6.29
CA LEU A 25 5.67 5.46 6.75
C LEU A 25 4.92 4.68 5.66
N TYR A 26 5.33 3.45 5.43
CA TYR A 26 4.66 2.58 4.46
C TYR A 26 4.94 1.11 4.78
N ILE A 27 4.20 0.22 4.15
CA ILE A 27 4.46 -1.22 4.18
C ILE A 27 4.66 -1.74 2.75
N TYR A 28 5.38 -2.85 2.64
CA TYR A 28 5.62 -3.53 1.38
C TYR A 28 5.64 -5.03 1.61
N LEU A 29 5.53 -5.80 0.52
CA LEU A 29 5.62 -7.25 0.55
C LEU A 29 7.05 -7.65 0.20
N ASP A 30 7.70 -8.39 1.08
CA ASP A 30 9.08 -8.82 0.84
C ASP A 30 9.13 -10.08 -0.06
N SER A 31 10.35 -10.52 -0.38
CA SER A 31 10.55 -11.69 -1.26
C SER A 31 10.08 -13.00 -0.64
N GLU A 32 9.88 -13.04 0.67
CA GLU A 32 9.41 -14.23 1.38
C GLU A 32 7.89 -14.24 1.56
N GLY A 33 7.20 -13.22 1.07
CA GLY A 33 5.76 -13.10 1.20
C GLY A 33 5.29 -12.51 2.51
N CYS A 34 6.15 -11.83 3.24
CA CYS A 34 5.80 -11.18 4.50
C CYS A 34 5.62 -9.67 4.29
N PHE A 35 4.67 -9.10 5.03
CA PHE A 35 4.49 -7.64 5.03
C PHE A 35 5.52 -7.02 5.96
N ARG A 36 6.20 -5.98 5.47
CA ARG A 36 7.24 -5.28 6.21
C ARG A 36 7.01 -3.79 6.18
N THR A 37 7.47 -3.12 7.26
CA THR A 37 7.44 -1.67 7.35
C THR A 37 8.63 -1.06 6.60
N GLU A 38 8.67 0.27 6.48
CA GLU A 38 9.75 0.99 5.79
C GLU A 38 11.11 0.76 6.43
N ASP A 39 11.16 0.41 7.71
CA ASP A 39 12.41 0.08 8.41
C ASP A 39 12.65 -1.44 8.50
N ASN A 40 11.99 -2.19 7.63
CA ASN A 40 12.20 -3.64 7.44
C ASN A 40 11.75 -4.50 8.62
N LYS A 41 10.80 -4.04 9.41
CA LYS A 41 10.20 -4.81 10.50
C LYS A 41 8.93 -5.50 10.04
N LEU A 42 8.63 -6.65 10.63
CA LEU A 42 7.39 -7.35 10.33
C LEU A 42 6.17 -6.51 10.72
N TYR A 43 5.16 -6.53 9.86
CA TYR A 43 3.92 -5.83 10.07
C TYR A 43 2.72 -6.77 9.97
N THR A 44 1.80 -6.66 10.90
CA THR A 44 0.54 -7.39 10.85
C THR A 44 -0.56 -6.45 10.37
N LEU A 45 -1.21 -6.80 9.26
CA LEU A 45 -2.30 -5.98 8.74
C LEU A 45 -3.45 -5.91 9.74
N SER A 46 -3.99 -4.71 9.87
CA SER A 46 -5.07 -4.43 10.82
C SER A 46 -6.27 -3.86 10.07
N THR A 47 -7.48 -4.20 10.55
CA THR A 47 -8.71 -3.64 10.01
C THR A 47 -9.05 -2.28 10.61
N LYS A 48 -8.20 -1.73 11.46
CA LYS A 48 -8.41 -0.43 12.08
C LYS A 48 -8.27 0.72 11.08
N GLU A 49 -7.34 0.59 10.14
CA GLU A 49 -7.16 1.59 9.10
C GLU A 49 -8.25 1.41 8.05
N ARG A 50 -8.92 2.50 7.71
CA ARG A 50 -10.06 2.48 6.77
C ARG A 50 -9.69 2.93 5.37
N GLU A 51 -8.66 3.75 5.26
CA GLU A 51 -8.23 4.32 4.02
C GLU A 51 -6.75 4.02 3.78
N TRP A 52 -6.44 3.52 2.60
CA TRP A 52 -5.09 3.19 2.20
C TRP A 52 -4.68 3.96 0.97
N ILE A 53 -3.41 4.31 0.91
CA ILE A 53 -2.80 4.96 -0.25
C ILE A 53 -1.82 3.97 -0.85
N VAL A 54 -1.86 3.82 -2.18
CA VAL A 54 -0.93 2.96 -2.91
C VAL A 54 0.02 3.84 -3.69
N PHE A 55 1.30 3.55 -3.60
CA PHE A 55 2.31 4.31 -4.34
C PHE A 55 3.47 3.40 -4.74
N ASP A 56 4.26 3.83 -5.73
CA ASP A 56 5.44 3.10 -6.14
C ASP A 56 6.68 3.58 -5.38
N GLU A 57 7.83 3.00 -5.68
CA GLU A 57 9.10 3.37 -5.05
C GLU A 57 9.55 4.80 -5.34
N LYS A 58 8.95 5.43 -6.35
CA LYS A 58 9.22 6.82 -6.71
C LYS A 58 8.27 7.79 -6.04
N GLY A 59 7.29 7.27 -5.31
CA GLY A 59 6.28 8.07 -4.64
C GLY A 59 5.08 8.46 -5.49
N VAL A 60 4.93 7.86 -6.67
CA VAL A 60 3.76 8.11 -7.52
C VAL A 60 2.56 7.36 -6.97
N VAL A 61 1.49 8.10 -6.69
CA VAL A 61 0.26 7.55 -6.09
C VAL A 61 -0.60 6.92 -7.16
N TYR A 62 -1.18 5.77 -6.83
CA TYR A 62 -2.05 5.01 -7.72
C TYR A 62 -3.43 4.82 -7.10
N ALA A 63 -4.43 4.68 -7.95
CA ALA A 63 -5.79 4.34 -7.56
C ALA A 63 -6.25 3.13 -8.37
N LEU A 64 -7.32 2.46 -7.92
CA LEU A 64 -7.95 1.40 -8.70
C LEU A 64 -9.12 1.97 -9.50
N ASP A 65 -9.23 1.53 -10.76
CA ASP A 65 -10.41 1.83 -11.57
C ASP A 65 -11.52 0.80 -11.29
N ASN A 66 -12.63 0.91 -12.01
CA ASN A 66 -13.78 0.02 -11.83
C ASN A 66 -13.49 -1.43 -12.21
N ASN A 67 -12.42 -1.68 -12.94
CA ASN A 67 -12.00 -3.02 -13.37
C ASN A 67 -10.85 -3.56 -12.51
N LEU A 68 -10.55 -2.90 -11.39
CA LEU A 68 -9.46 -3.25 -10.48
C LEU A 68 -8.07 -3.13 -11.11
N ASN A 69 -7.91 -2.26 -12.09
CA ASN A 69 -6.61 -1.91 -12.66
C ASN A 69 -6.08 -0.65 -11.99
N PHE A 70 -4.77 -0.63 -11.71
CA PHE A 70 -4.15 0.54 -11.12
C PHE A 70 -4.00 1.65 -12.16
N ILE A 71 -4.37 2.85 -11.76
CA ILE A 71 -4.19 4.06 -12.55
C ILE A 71 -3.38 5.07 -11.75
N ILE A 72 -2.62 5.92 -12.44
CA ILE A 72 -1.83 6.96 -11.79
C ILE A 72 -2.78 8.08 -11.37
N GLU A 73 -2.73 8.46 -10.08
CA GLU A 73 -3.42 9.64 -9.62
C GLU A 73 -2.49 10.85 -9.78
N VAL A 74 -2.99 11.84 -10.52
CA VAL A 74 -2.31 13.12 -10.66
C VAL A 74 -2.94 14.05 -9.63
N GLY A 75 -2.27 14.17 -8.51
CA GLY A 75 -2.76 14.99 -7.40
C GLY A 75 -1.99 16.26 -7.21
#